data_8870c91250a15f443356b130bd6adbdd
#
_entry.id   8870c91250a15f443356b130bd6adbdd
#
_cell.length_a   1.000
_cell.length_b   1.000
_cell.length_c   1.000
_cell.angle_alpha   90.00
_cell.angle_beta   90.00
_cell.angle_gamma   90.00
#
_symmetry.space_group_name_H-M   'P 1'
#
loop_
_entity.id
_entity.type
_entity.pdbx_description
1 polymer ?
#
loop_
_entity_poly.entity_id
_entity_poly.type
_entity_poly.pdbx_seq_one_letter_code
_entity_poly.pdbx_strand_id
1 'polypeptide(L)'
;MVRFLYFMVEGVARIHNKILQINDSSALFLTDKQLHFAVMGLLGMGMLLLIYPLFLALSKNHVLTIAWIYVFTVMVMLSFAIEIGQGITGTGNMDLEDVISGLAGFMLLFIVFALLRMIFIGIRNLLFRNNR
;
A
#
# COMPACT_ATOMS: atom_id res chain seq x y z
N MET A 1 15.67 10.34 5.21
CA MET A 1 14.34 9.91 5.62
C MET A 1 13.56 10.97 6.39
N VAL A 2 14.10 11.56 7.45
CA VAL A 2 13.43 12.59 8.28
C VAL A 2 12.83 13.74 7.43
N ARG A 3 13.58 14.27 6.44
CA ARG A 3 13.08 15.33 5.53
C ARG A 3 11.87 14.90 4.70
N PHE A 4 11.85 13.64 4.24
CA PHE A 4 10.73 13.09 3.47
C PHE A 4 9.49 12.92 4.36
N LEU A 5 9.66 12.41 5.58
CA LEU A 5 8.57 12.29 6.54
C LEU A 5 8.00 13.66 6.91
N TYR A 6 8.85 14.66 7.15
CA TYR A 6 8.40 16.03 7.40
C TYR A 6 7.60 16.59 6.23
N PHE A 7 8.06 16.39 4.99
CA PHE A 7 7.34 16.81 3.79
C PHE A 7 5.95 16.15 3.70
N MET A 8 5.86 14.84 3.96
CA MET A 8 4.59 14.11 3.98
C MET A 8 3.66 14.60 5.08
N VAL A 9 4.19 14.74 6.31
CA VAL A 9 3.41 15.24 7.46
C VAL A 9 2.92 16.66 7.21
N GLU A 10 3.77 17.54 6.68
CA GLU A 10 3.39 18.91 6.34
C GLU A 10 2.32 18.95 5.25
N GLY A 11 2.43 18.10 4.23
CA GLY A 11 1.41 17.95 3.19
C GLY A 11 0.06 17.54 3.76
N VAL A 12 0.04 16.51 4.60
CA VAL A 12 -1.19 16.05 5.28
C VAL A 12 -1.74 17.15 6.20
N ALA A 13 -0.89 17.81 6.99
CA ALA A 13 -1.30 18.90 7.87
C ALA A 13 -1.91 20.06 7.09
N ARG A 14 -1.36 20.46 5.95
CA ARG A 14 -1.92 21.51 5.09
C ARG A 14 -3.32 21.14 4.56
N ILE A 15 -3.50 19.88 4.12
CA ILE A 15 -4.81 19.40 3.68
C ILE A 15 -5.81 19.40 4.82
N HIS A 16 -5.43 18.87 5.98
CA HIS A 16 -6.26 18.85 7.19
C HIS A 16 -6.68 20.27 7.60
N ASN A 17 -5.74 21.22 7.67
CA ASN A 17 -6.04 22.61 8.02
C ASN A 17 -6.97 23.28 7.01
N LYS A 18 -6.84 22.98 5.71
CA LYS A 18 -7.79 23.47 4.70
C LYS A 18 -9.20 22.92 4.93
N ILE A 19 -9.31 21.63 5.26
CA ILE A 19 -10.62 20.99 5.54
C ILE A 19 -11.25 21.63 6.78
N LEU A 20 -10.48 21.87 7.86
CA LEU A 20 -10.95 22.56 9.04
C LEU A 20 -11.43 23.99 8.72
N GLN A 21 -10.67 24.74 7.93
CA GLN A 21 -11.03 26.09 7.52
C GLN A 21 -12.35 26.11 6.71
N ILE A 22 -12.57 25.12 5.85
CA ILE A 22 -13.83 24.97 5.10
C ILE A 22 -14.97 24.62 6.07
N ASN A 23 -14.74 23.74 7.05
CA ASN A 23 -15.73 23.42 8.08
C ASN A 23 -16.13 24.65 8.90
N ASP A 24 -15.16 25.44 9.36
CA ASP A 24 -15.38 26.63 10.18
C ASP A 24 -16.09 27.75 9.39
N SER A 25 -15.87 27.80 8.07
CA SER A 25 -16.54 28.77 7.18
C SER A 25 -17.91 28.28 6.69
N SER A 26 -18.23 27.00 6.89
CA SER A 26 -19.50 26.39 6.50
C SER A 26 -20.50 26.36 7.66
N ALA A 27 -21.79 26.35 7.35
CA ALA A 27 -22.86 26.24 8.34
C ALA A 27 -22.98 24.85 9.01
N LEU A 28 -22.05 23.93 8.71
CA LEU A 28 -22.13 22.54 9.15
C LEU A 28 -21.61 22.32 10.59
N PHE A 29 -20.71 23.18 11.09
CA PHE A 29 -20.14 23.13 12.46
C PHE A 29 -19.85 21.71 12.98
N LEU A 30 -19.25 20.86 12.13
CA LEU A 30 -18.91 19.49 12.51
C LEU A 30 -17.82 19.50 13.58
N THR A 31 -17.96 18.63 14.57
CA THR A 31 -16.87 18.36 15.52
C THR A 31 -15.70 17.70 14.80
N ASP A 32 -14.49 17.79 15.35
CA ASP A 32 -13.30 17.16 14.79
C ASP A 32 -13.50 15.67 14.49
N LYS A 33 -14.13 14.93 15.40
CA LYS A 33 -14.45 13.50 15.22
C LYS A 33 -15.42 13.24 14.07
N GLN A 34 -16.43 14.07 13.92
CA GLN A 34 -17.41 13.98 12.83
C GLN A 34 -16.78 14.31 11.48
N LEU A 35 -15.88 15.31 11.47
CA LEU A 35 -15.13 15.67 10.28
C LEU A 35 -14.20 14.55 9.85
N HIS A 36 -13.44 13.95 10.77
CA HIS A 36 -12.62 12.77 10.48
C HIS A 36 -13.46 11.59 9.96
N PHE A 37 -14.58 11.30 10.59
CA PHE A 37 -15.49 10.24 10.15
C PHE A 37 -15.97 10.47 8.70
N ALA A 38 -16.41 11.67 8.38
CA ALA A 38 -16.90 12.01 7.05
C ALA A 38 -15.79 11.96 5.99
N VAL A 39 -14.65 12.59 6.27
CA VAL A 39 -13.52 12.67 5.34
C VAL A 39 -12.93 11.28 5.08
N MET A 40 -12.66 10.50 6.13
CA MET A 40 -12.09 9.16 5.96
C MET A 40 -13.08 8.19 5.32
N GLY A 41 -14.37 8.31 5.64
CA GLY A 41 -15.41 7.51 5.01
C GLY A 41 -15.53 7.79 3.50
N LEU A 42 -15.58 9.06 3.11
CA LEU A 42 -15.65 9.46 1.69
C LEU A 42 -14.39 9.06 0.94
N LEU A 43 -13.21 9.27 1.52
CA LEU A 43 -11.94 8.91 0.92
C LEU A 43 -11.81 7.41 0.74
N GLY A 44 -12.14 6.64 1.78
CA GLY A 44 -12.11 5.17 1.72
C GLY A 44 -13.10 4.61 0.68
N MET A 45 -14.32 5.14 0.65
CA MET A 45 -15.31 4.73 -0.35
C MET A 45 -14.91 5.14 -1.76
N GLY A 46 -14.35 6.33 -1.95
CA GLY A 46 -13.82 6.77 -3.26
C GLY A 46 -12.71 5.86 -3.76
N MET A 47 -11.75 5.51 -2.90
CA MET A 47 -10.70 4.56 -3.24
C MET A 47 -11.28 3.17 -3.59
N LEU A 48 -12.26 2.68 -2.82
CA LEU A 48 -12.89 1.40 -3.08
C LEU A 48 -13.57 1.37 -4.45
N LEU A 49 -14.32 2.42 -4.80
CA LEU A 49 -15.00 2.51 -6.09
C LEU A 49 -14.04 2.54 -7.28
N LEU A 50 -12.85 3.12 -7.11
CA LEU A 50 -11.80 3.13 -8.13
C LEU A 50 -11.09 1.77 -8.26
N ILE A 51 -10.79 1.13 -7.13
CA ILE A 51 -9.96 -0.08 -7.09
C ILE A 51 -10.79 -1.34 -7.36
N TYR A 52 -12.05 -1.37 -6.93
CA TYR A 52 -12.92 -2.54 -7.08
C TYR A 52 -13.06 -3.05 -8.52
N PRO A 53 -13.39 -2.21 -9.54
CA PRO A 53 -13.50 -2.68 -10.92
C PRO A 53 -12.16 -3.19 -11.47
N LEU A 54 -11.04 -2.57 -11.07
CA LEU A 54 -9.70 -3.03 -11.44
C LEU A 54 -9.43 -4.43 -10.88
N PHE A 55 -9.71 -4.64 -9.60
CA PHE A 55 -9.51 -5.95 -8.95
C PHE A 55 -10.46 -7.01 -9.51
N LEU A 56 -11.70 -6.62 -9.84
CA LEU A 56 -12.65 -7.52 -10.50
C LEU A 56 -12.14 -7.97 -11.88
N ALA A 57 -11.58 -7.06 -12.66
CA ALA A 57 -10.97 -7.40 -13.96
C ALA A 57 -9.74 -8.31 -13.80
N LEU A 58 -8.86 -8.00 -12.84
CA LEU A 58 -7.65 -8.78 -12.53
C LEU A 58 -7.99 -10.17 -11.96
N SER A 59 -9.07 -10.31 -11.19
CA SER A 59 -9.43 -11.58 -10.53
C SER A 59 -9.74 -12.70 -11.53
N LYS A 60 -10.19 -12.36 -12.73
CA LYS A 60 -10.55 -13.36 -13.75
C LYS A 60 -9.34 -14.15 -14.25
N ASN A 61 -8.19 -13.50 -14.42
CA ASN A 61 -7.01 -14.11 -15.04
C ASN A 61 -5.69 -13.87 -14.28
N HIS A 62 -5.66 -12.95 -13.32
CA HIS A 62 -4.44 -12.43 -12.70
C HIS A 62 -4.47 -12.44 -11.17
N VAL A 63 -4.94 -13.53 -10.57
CA VAL A 63 -5.02 -13.68 -9.10
C VAL A 63 -3.65 -13.44 -8.44
N LEU A 64 -2.55 -13.88 -9.07
CA LEU A 64 -1.20 -13.65 -8.57
C LEU A 64 -0.87 -12.15 -8.51
N THR A 65 -1.33 -11.35 -9.48
CA THR A 65 -1.12 -9.90 -9.49
C THR A 65 -1.83 -9.22 -8.31
N ILE A 66 -3.05 -9.65 -7.99
CA ILE A 66 -3.79 -9.14 -6.83
C ILE A 66 -3.06 -9.50 -5.54
N ALA A 67 -2.63 -10.75 -5.40
CA ALA A 67 -1.88 -11.20 -4.24
C ALA A 67 -0.56 -10.41 -4.09
N TRP A 68 0.14 -10.16 -5.20
CA TRP A 68 1.35 -9.35 -5.20
C TRP A 68 1.08 -7.91 -4.75
N ILE A 69 0.06 -7.24 -5.31
CA ILE A 69 -0.29 -5.86 -4.92
C ILE A 69 -0.58 -5.80 -3.41
N TYR A 70 -1.37 -6.74 -2.90
CA TYR A 70 -1.69 -6.80 -1.47
C TYR A 70 -0.44 -6.97 -0.61
N VAL A 71 0.38 -7.99 -0.90
CA VAL A 71 1.59 -8.27 -0.12
C VAL A 71 2.59 -7.13 -0.24
N PHE A 72 2.79 -6.57 -1.43
CA PHE A 72 3.66 -5.41 -1.62
C PHE A 72 3.22 -4.20 -0.77
N THR A 73 1.92 -3.90 -0.75
CA THR A 73 1.38 -2.82 0.08
C THR A 73 1.62 -3.07 1.56
N VAL A 74 1.40 -4.31 2.03
CA VAL A 74 1.68 -4.70 3.43
C VAL A 74 3.18 -4.57 3.74
N MET A 75 4.05 -5.00 2.82
CA MET A 75 5.51 -4.88 3.01
C MET A 75 5.96 -3.41 3.09
N VAL A 76 5.39 -2.53 2.26
CA VAL A 76 5.65 -1.09 2.36
C VAL A 76 5.25 -0.55 3.74
N MET A 77 4.04 -0.88 4.20
CA MET A 77 3.56 -0.44 5.52
C MET A 77 4.43 -0.97 6.66
N LEU A 78 4.81 -2.26 6.62
CA LEU A 78 5.67 -2.88 7.62
C LEU A 78 7.08 -2.25 7.64
N SER A 79 7.69 -2.02 6.47
CA SER A 79 9.00 -1.39 6.39
C SER A 79 8.99 0.00 7.03
N PHE A 80 8.00 0.83 6.70
CA PHE A 80 7.88 2.14 7.35
C PHE A 80 7.59 2.03 8.85
N ALA A 81 6.75 1.07 9.27
CA ALA A 81 6.44 0.88 10.69
C ALA A 81 7.68 0.47 11.49
N ILE A 82 8.55 -0.38 10.94
CA ILE A 82 9.82 -0.77 11.55
C ILE A 82 10.72 0.46 11.70
N GLU A 83 10.93 1.23 10.64
CA GLU A 83 11.80 2.40 10.65
C GLU A 83 11.33 3.49 11.64
N ILE A 84 10.01 3.77 11.63
CA ILE A 84 9.42 4.70 12.59
C ILE A 84 9.55 4.16 14.02
N GLY A 85 9.33 2.85 14.21
CA GLY A 85 9.50 2.18 15.50
C GLY A 85 10.93 2.30 16.02
N GLN A 86 11.93 2.06 15.19
CA GLN A 86 13.36 2.21 15.55
C GLN A 86 13.69 3.66 15.96
N GLY A 87 13.18 4.64 15.21
CA GLY A 87 13.38 6.05 15.54
C GLY A 87 12.72 6.47 16.87
N ILE A 88 11.54 5.93 17.18
CA ILE A 88 10.82 6.24 18.43
C ILE A 88 11.50 5.56 19.62
N THR A 89 11.92 4.31 19.48
CA THR A 89 12.52 3.51 20.57
C THR A 89 14.01 3.76 20.78
N GLY A 90 14.66 4.49 19.85
CA GLY A 90 16.11 4.72 19.89
C GLY A 90 16.94 3.46 19.63
N THR A 91 16.34 2.40 19.08
CA THR A 91 17.03 1.13 18.75
C THR A 91 17.75 1.16 17.41
N GLY A 92 17.54 2.20 16.59
CA GLY A 92 18.18 2.42 15.30
C GLY A 92 17.91 3.82 14.76
N ASN A 93 18.50 4.13 13.62
CA ASN A 93 18.25 5.38 12.90
C ASN A 93 17.18 5.12 11.82
N MET A 94 16.22 6.03 11.70
CA MET A 94 15.29 5.98 10.57
C MET A 94 16.04 6.17 9.25
N ASP A 95 16.07 5.14 8.41
CA ASP A 95 16.73 5.21 7.11
C ASP A 95 15.80 4.75 5.97
N LEU A 96 15.68 5.59 4.95
CA LEU A 96 14.91 5.24 3.77
C LEU A 96 15.59 4.15 2.93
N GLU A 97 16.91 4.04 3.02
CA GLU A 97 17.66 3.01 2.32
C GLU A 97 17.31 1.61 2.83
N ASP A 98 17.02 1.46 4.12
CA ASP A 98 16.58 0.20 4.71
C ASP A 98 15.19 -0.20 4.20
N VAL A 99 14.26 0.77 4.06
CA VAL A 99 12.96 0.55 3.42
C VAL A 99 13.14 0.06 1.97
N ILE A 100 13.97 0.78 1.20
CA ILE A 100 14.22 0.44 -0.22
C ILE A 100 14.88 -0.93 -0.33
N SER A 101 15.87 -1.23 0.51
CA SER A 101 16.57 -2.52 0.53
C SER A 101 15.62 -3.67 0.88
N GLY A 102 14.75 -3.49 1.86
CA GLY A 102 13.73 -4.47 2.23
C GLY A 102 12.75 -4.76 1.09
N LEU A 103 12.25 -3.71 0.43
CA LEU A 103 11.37 -3.85 -0.72
C LEU A 103 12.08 -4.47 -1.93
N ALA A 104 13.34 -4.14 -2.18
CA ALA A 104 14.15 -4.75 -3.23
C ALA A 104 14.36 -6.25 -2.97
N GLY A 105 14.59 -6.65 -1.72
CA GLY A 105 14.67 -8.05 -1.31
C GLY A 105 13.36 -8.81 -1.60
N PHE A 106 12.22 -8.23 -1.25
CA PHE A 106 10.92 -8.81 -1.58
C PHE A 106 10.73 -8.95 -3.09
N MET A 107 11.05 -7.92 -3.88
CA MET A 107 10.94 -7.95 -5.34
C MET A 107 11.80 -9.03 -5.96
N LEU A 108 13.05 -9.19 -5.51
CA LEU A 108 13.95 -10.23 -5.98
C LEU A 108 13.37 -11.63 -5.74
N LEU A 109 12.91 -11.91 -4.52
CA LEU A 109 12.32 -13.20 -4.17
C LEU A 109 11.01 -13.45 -4.92
N PHE A 110 10.21 -12.41 -5.16
CA PHE A 110 9.00 -12.53 -5.97
C PHE A 110 9.32 -12.89 -7.43
N ILE A 111 10.35 -12.30 -8.03
CA ILE A 111 10.81 -12.65 -9.39
C ILE A 111 11.23 -14.11 -9.45
N VAL A 112 12.02 -14.58 -8.49
CA VAL A 112 12.44 -15.98 -8.39
C VAL A 112 11.20 -16.91 -8.29
N PHE A 113 10.27 -16.57 -7.41
CA PHE A 113 9.02 -17.30 -7.25
C PHE A 113 8.21 -17.35 -8.56
N ALA A 114 8.06 -16.23 -9.26
CA ALA A 114 7.32 -16.15 -10.51
C ALA A 114 7.96 -16.99 -11.61
N LEU A 115 9.29 -17.00 -11.70
CA LEU A 115 10.04 -17.84 -12.65
C LEU A 115 9.86 -19.34 -12.34
N LEU A 116 10.02 -19.76 -11.09
CA LEU A 116 9.81 -21.14 -10.67
C LEU A 116 8.38 -21.61 -10.94
N ARG A 117 7.40 -20.77 -10.65
CA ARG A 117 5.98 -21.04 -10.95
C ARG A 117 5.74 -21.20 -12.45
N MET A 118 6.34 -20.35 -13.28
CA MET A 118 6.22 -20.43 -14.75
C MET A 118 6.80 -21.73 -15.29
N ILE A 119 8.00 -22.13 -14.81
CA ILE A 119 8.64 -23.39 -15.15
C ILE A 119 7.75 -24.57 -14.73
N PHE A 120 7.25 -24.57 -13.50
CA PHE A 120 6.39 -25.64 -12.99
C PHE A 120 5.11 -25.81 -13.82
N ILE A 121 4.44 -24.70 -14.16
CA ILE A 121 3.24 -24.71 -15.00
C ILE A 121 3.58 -25.23 -16.41
N GLY A 122 4.71 -24.82 -16.99
CA GLY A 122 5.19 -25.29 -18.29
C GLY A 122 5.41 -26.80 -18.31
N ILE A 123 6.14 -27.34 -17.33
CA ILE A 123 6.38 -28.78 -17.19
C ILE A 123 5.06 -29.56 -17.02
N ARG A 124 4.20 -29.08 -16.12
CA ARG A 124 2.88 -29.69 -15.91
C ARG A 124 2.07 -29.76 -17.19
N ASN A 125 2.03 -28.67 -17.95
CA ASN A 125 1.27 -28.64 -19.22
C ASN A 125 1.86 -29.58 -20.29
N LEU A 126 3.18 -29.76 -20.35
CA LEU A 126 3.84 -30.70 -21.25
C LEU A 126 3.52 -32.14 -20.87
N LEU A 127 3.59 -32.49 -19.58
CA LEU A 127 3.33 -33.85 -19.09
C LEU A 127 1.86 -34.28 -19.29
N PHE A 128 0.92 -33.37 -19.03
CA PHE A 128 -0.52 -33.70 -19.13
C PHE A 128 -1.12 -33.49 -20.54
N ARG A 129 -0.40 -32.82 -21.46
CA ARG A 129 -0.84 -32.66 -22.85
C ARG A 129 -0.65 -33.96 -23.66
N ASN A 130 0.26 -34.82 -23.24
CA ASN A 130 0.57 -36.08 -23.94
C ASN A 130 -0.43 -37.22 -23.62
N ASN A 131 -1.40 -36.98 -22.73
CA ASN A 131 -2.39 -38.00 -22.32
C ASN A 131 -3.80 -37.74 -22.89
N ARG A 132 -3.89 -36.99 -24.00
CA ARG A 132 -5.16 -36.84 -24.75
C ARG A 132 -4.94 -37.32 -26.20
#